data_2db03f71f7817b86776bd3fab2244ac9
#
_entry.id   2db03f71f7817b86776bd3fab2244ac9
#
_cell.length_a   1.000
_cell.length_b   1.000
_cell.length_c   1.000
_cell.angle_alpha   90.00
_cell.angle_beta   90.00
_cell.angle_gamma   90.00
#
_symmetry.space_group_name_H-M   'P 1'
#
loop_
_entity.id
_entity.type
_entity.pdbx_description
1 polymer ?
#
loop_
_entity_poly.entity_id
_entity_poly.type
_entity_poly.pdbx_seq_one_letter_code
_entity_poly.pdbx_strand_id
1 'polypeptide(L)'
;MTDGEHHILAISEAVPGKTHDKKLSDQLQTIERLPDGCEADADKGYQGLTEQVSQVTVIDLQTGAEQHGRRLEVKTPFKKPKGKELTQEQQAFNTHLSKVRVRIEHCIGWSKNWAIIATRFRCAHKIYTAILCTVCGLVNAQTQRWQTAKTAYCA
;
A
#
# COMPACT_ATOMS: atom_id res chain seq x y z
N MET A 1 3.21 1.82 2.04
CA MET A 1 1.74 1.79 2.13
C MET A 1 1.22 3.20 2.25
N THR A 2 0.09 3.51 1.64
CA THR A 2 -0.56 4.82 1.70
C THR A 2 -2.05 4.64 1.99
N ASP A 3 -2.67 5.68 2.56
CA ASP A 3 -4.12 5.75 2.70
C ASP A 3 -4.82 6.32 1.45
N GLY A 4 -6.14 6.48 1.55
CA GLY A 4 -6.97 7.09 0.50
C GLY A 4 -6.73 8.59 0.30
N GLU A 5 -5.99 9.26 1.19
CA GLU A 5 -5.76 10.71 1.20
C GLU A 5 -4.31 11.09 0.90
N HIS A 6 -3.53 10.19 0.33
CA HIS A 6 -2.12 10.37 -0.04
C HIS A 6 -1.15 10.51 1.14
N HIS A 7 -1.49 10.01 2.34
CA HIS A 7 -0.50 9.91 3.41
C HIS A 7 0.25 8.59 3.30
N ILE A 8 1.54 8.64 3.52
CA ILE A 8 2.42 7.47 3.58
C ILE A 8 2.34 6.92 5.00
N LEU A 9 1.68 5.78 5.18
CA LEU A 9 1.44 5.16 6.48
C LEU A 9 2.61 4.31 6.96
N ALA A 10 3.25 3.60 6.03
CA ALA A 10 4.38 2.75 6.35
C ALA A 10 5.32 2.60 5.15
N ILE A 11 6.59 2.45 5.46
CA ILE A 11 7.65 2.06 4.52
C ILE A 11 8.40 0.86 5.09
N SER A 12 8.94 0.05 4.21
CA SER A 12 9.83 -1.05 4.59
C SER A 12 11.26 -0.58 4.74
N GLU A 13 12.10 -1.39 5.39
CA GLU A 13 13.53 -1.22 5.31
C GLU A 13 14.02 -1.27 3.86
N ALA A 14 15.07 -0.53 3.58
CA ALA A 14 15.71 -0.55 2.28
C ALA A 14 16.44 -1.88 2.07
N VAL A 15 16.12 -2.56 0.99
CA VAL A 15 16.75 -3.81 0.58
C VAL A 15 17.35 -3.67 -0.83
N PRO A 16 18.28 -4.56 -1.22
CA PRO A 16 18.81 -4.55 -2.59
C PRO A 16 17.69 -4.65 -3.63
N GLY A 17 17.75 -3.82 -4.68
CA GLY A 17 16.68 -3.69 -5.69
C GLY A 17 16.37 -4.95 -6.52
N LYS A 18 17.11 -6.04 -6.30
CA LYS A 18 16.82 -7.37 -6.87
C LYS A 18 15.76 -8.15 -6.08
N THR A 19 15.39 -7.68 -4.89
CA THR A 19 14.42 -8.38 -4.03
C THR A 19 13.03 -8.19 -4.61
N HIS A 20 12.32 -9.30 -4.82
CA HIS A 20 10.93 -9.27 -5.30
C HIS A 20 10.00 -8.75 -4.21
N ASP A 21 9.05 -7.88 -4.57
CA ASP A 21 8.17 -7.18 -3.61
C ASP A 21 7.39 -8.12 -2.68
N LYS A 22 6.82 -9.21 -3.23
CA LYS A 22 6.13 -10.22 -2.41
C LYS A 22 7.07 -10.87 -1.40
N LYS A 23 8.28 -11.25 -1.84
CA LYS A 23 9.27 -11.86 -0.94
C LYS A 23 9.66 -10.91 0.19
N LEU A 24 9.81 -9.62 -0.11
CA LEU A 24 10.06 -8.60 0.89
C LEU A 24 8.90 -8.47 1.87
N SER A 25 7.66 -8.45 1.36
CA SER A 25 6.45 -8.41 2.20
C SER A 25 6.37 -9.59 3.16
N ASP A 26 6.68 -10.81 2.66
CA ASP A 26 6.68 -12.03 3.48
C ASP A 26 7.78 -11.98 4.56
N GLN A 27 8.98 -11.55 4.20
CA GLN A 27 10.11 -11.43 5.15
C GLN A 27 9.84 -10.41 6.25
N LEU A 28 9.15 -9.33 5.93
CA LEU A 28 8.82 -8.26 6.87
C LEU A 28 7.50 -8.49 7.60
N GLN A 29 6.81 -9.58 7.30
CA GLN A 29 5.49 -9.90 7.86
C GLN A 29 4.53 -8.69 7.71
N THR A 30 4.52 -8.08 6.52
CA THR A 30 3.78 -6.83 6.27
C THR A 30 2.29 -7.01 6.49
N ILE A 31 1.74 -8.15 6.09
CA ILE A 31 0.32 -8.47 6.21
C ILE A 31 -0.07 -8.72 7.67
N GLU A 32 0.77 -9.41 8.41
CA GLU A 32 0.53 -9.75 9.83
C GLU A 32 0.53 -8.52 10.73
N ARG A 33 1.19 -7.43 10.29
CA ARG A 33 1.24 -6.16 11.02
C ARG A 33 0.07 -5.23 10.73
N LEU A 34 -0.76 -5.54 9.73
CA LEU A 34 -1.95 -4.75 9.46
C LEU A 34 -3.05 -5.05 10.48
N PRO A 35 -3.82 -4.03 10.90
CA PRO A 35 -4.96 -4.22 11.78
C PRO A 35 -6.01 -5.15 11.17
N ASP A 36 -6.75 -5.87 12.02
CA ASP A 36 -7.86 -6.69 11.58
C ASP A 36 -8.98 -5.84 10.99
N GLY A 37 -9.67 -6.36 9.98
CA GLY A 37 -10.75 -5.67 9.30
C GLY A 37 -10.31 -4.63 8.26
N CYS A 38 -9.00 -4.49 8.01
CA CYS A 38 -8.52 -3.59 6.97
C CYS A 38 -8.76 -4.15 5.57
N GLU A 39 -9.01 -3.25 4.62
CA GLU A 39 -8.90 -3.51 3.19
C GLU A 39 -7.54 -3.03 2.68
N ALA A 40 -6.88 -3.82 1.84
CA ALA A 40 -5.60 -3.48 1.24
C ALA A 40 -5.60 -3.74 -0.26
N ASP A 41 -5.33 -2.68 -1.03
CA ASP A 41 -5.15 -2.78 -2.48
C ASP A 41 -3.67 -3.01 -2.79
N ALA A 42 -3.37 -4.11 -3.47
CA ALA A 42 -2.00 -4.49 -3.79
C ALA A 42 -1.76 -4.57 -5.30
N ASP A 43 -0.50 -4.44 -5.70
CA ASP A 43 -0.10 -4.54 -7.11
C ASP A 43 0.01 -6.00 -7.56
N LYS A 44 0.16 -6.19 -8.88
CA LYS A 44 0.42 -7.48 -9.53
C LYS A 44 1.64 -8.22 -8.96
N GLY A 45 2.60 -7.51 -8.39
CA GLY A 45 3.75 -8.08 -7.70
C GLY A 45 3.40 -8.86 -6.43
N TYR A 46 2.23 -8.62 -5.86
CA TYR A 46 1.75 -9.21 -4.60
C TYR A 46 0.73 -10.34 -4.79
N GLN A 47 0.73 -11.01 -5.93
CA GLN A 47 -0.14 -12.17 -6.17
C GLN A 47 0.07 -13.26 -5.11
N GLY A 48 -1.03 -13.86 -4.64
CA GLY A 48 -1.01 -14.88 -3.59
C GLY A 48 -1.10 -14.33 -2.16
N LEU A 49 -1.09 -13.01 -1.94
CA LEU A 49 -1.33 -12.45 -0.60
C LEU A 49 -2.75 -12.77 -0.09
N THR A 50 -3.73 -12.79 -0.96
CA THR A 50 -5.13 -13.09 -0.61
C THR A 50 -5.28 -14.48 0.03
N GLU A 51 -4.42 -15.43 -0.34
CA GLU A 51 -4.44 -16.79 0.19
C GLU A 51 -3.75 -16.92 1.56
N GLN A 52 -2.90 -15.94 1.92
CA GLN A 52 -2.15 -15.93 3.18
C GLN A 52 -2.94 -15.31 4.33
N VAL A 53 -4.06 -14.66 4.03
CA VAL A 53 -4.88 -13.99 5.04
C VAL A 53 -5.63 -15.00 5.89
N SER A 54 -5.30 -15.07 7.17
CA SER A 54 -5.96 -15.96 8.12
C SER A 54 -7.43 -15.58 8.35
N GLN A 55 -8.24 -16.57 8.67
CA GLN A 55 -9.62 -16.38 9.13
C GLN A 55 -9.60 -15.88 10.60
N VAL A 56 -10.48 -14.97 10.92
CA VAL A 56 -10.72 -14.50 12.29
C VAL A 56 -12.15 -14.84 12.68
N THR A 57 -12.33 -15.30 13.90
CA THR A 57 -13.67 -15.42 14.49
C THR A 57 -13.96 -14.15 15.28
N VAL A 58 -14.96 -13.40 14.86
CA VAL A 58 -15.45 -12.22 15.59
C VAL A 58 -16.72 -12.61 16.31
N ILE A 59 -16.74 -12.41 17.63
CA ILE A 59 -17.94 -12.64 18.45
C ILE A 59 -18.68 -11.30 18.54
N ASP A 60 -19.91 -11.27 18.06
CA ASP A 60 -20.79 -10.12 18.27
C ASP A 60 -21.16 -10.05 19.76
N LEU A 61 -20.72 -9.01 20.42
CA LEU A 61 -20.92 -8.80 21.86
C LEU A 61 -22.40 -8.59 22.25
N GLN A 62 -23.28 -8.25 21.30
CA GLN A 62 -24.71 -8.05 21.58
C GLN A 62 -25.53 -9.32 21.37
N THR A 63 -25.17 -10.11 20.38
CA THR A 63 -25.94 -11.30 20.00
C THR A 63 -25.27 -12.61 20.43
N GLY A 64 -23.98 -12.58 20.79
CA GLY A 64 -23.15 -13.77 21.04
C GLY A 64 -22.91 -14.62 19.82
N ALA A 65 -23.29 -14.16 18.63
CA ALA A 65 -23.11 -14.89 17.39
C ALA A 65 -21.63 -14.86 16.94
N GLU A 66 -21.11 -16.04 16.60
CA GLU A 66 -19.79 -16.17 15.99
C GLU A 66 -19.87 -15.89 14.49
N GLN A 67 -19.14 -14.88 14.03
CA GLN A 67 -18.95 -14.60 12.61
C GLN A 67 -17.52 -14.97 12.20
N HIS A 68 -17.39 -15.87 11.22
CA HIS A 68 -16.12 -16.21 10.62
C HIS A 68 -15.87 -15.26 9.44
N GLY A 69 -14.83 -14.44 9.55
CA GLY A 69 -14.43 -13.50 8.49
C GLY A 69 -12.94 -13.59 8.18
N ARG A 70 -12.54 -13.06 7.07
CA ARG A 70 -11.11 -12.87 6.79
C ARG A 70 -10.58 -11.76 7.70
N ARG A 71 -9.40 -11.99 8.28
CA ARG A 71 -8.68 -10.99 9.06
C ARG A 71 -8.47 -9.70 8.27
N LEU A 72 -8.23 -9.83 6.97
CA LEU A 72 -7.87 -8.74 6.08
C LEU A 72 -8.38 -9.06 4.68
N GLU A 73 -8.94 -8.08 3.98
CA GLU A 73 -9.29 -8.21 2.58
C GLU A 73 -8.18 -7.61 1.70
N VAL A 74 -7.51 -8.47 0.92
CA VAL A 74 -6.47 -8.04 -0.03
C VAL A 74 -6.99 -8.14 -1.45
N LYS A 75 -7.01 -7.03 -2.17
CA LYS A 75 -7.43 -6.93 -3.57
C LYS A 75 -6.19 -6.83 -4.47
N THR A 76 -6.06 -7.78 -5.41
CA THR A 76 -4.98 -7.77 -6.40
C THR A 76 -5.57 -7.80 -7.81
N PRO A 77 -4.92 -7.13 -8.80
CA PRO A 77 -5.42 -7.13 -10.17
C PRO A 77 -5.40 -8.51 -10.81
N PHE A 78 -6.42 -8.82 -11.60
CA PHE A 78 -6.46 -10.03 -12.40
C PHE A 78 -5.35 -10.02 -13.45
N LYS A 79 -4.60 -11.12 -13.56
CA LYS A 79 -3.63 -11.33 -14.63
C LYS A 79 -4.35 -11.82 -15.87
N LYS A 80 -3.97 -11.29 -17.04
CA LYS A 80 -4.43 -11.79 -18.32
C LYS A 80 -3.84 -13.20 -18.55
N PRO A 81 -4.69 -14.24 -18.71
CA PRO A 81 -4.23 -15.59 -19.06
C PRO A 81 -3.58 -15.59 -20.44
N LYS A 82 -2.63 -16.50 -20.67
CA LYS A 82 -1.98 -16.63 -21.97
C LYS A 82 -3.01 -17.05 -23.04
N GLY A 83 -3.15 -16.23 -24.08
CA GLY A 83 -4.08 -16.52 -25.18
C GLY A 83 -5.56 -16.24 -24.93
N LYS A 84 -5.94 -15.64 -23.79
CA LYS A 84 -7.32 -15.24 -23.49
C LYS A 84 -7.40 -13.79 -23.08
N GLU A 85 -8.54 -13.15 -23.36
CA GLU A 85 -8.82 -11.80 -22.84
C GLU A 85 -9.48 -11.88 -21.46
N LEU A 86 -9.32 -10.80 -20.68
CA LEU A 86 -10.04 -10.63 -19.43
C LEU A 86 -11.52 -10.37 -19.71
N THR A 87 -12.40 -10.84 -18.84
CA THR A 87 -13.83 -10.49 -18.90
C THR A 87 -14.03 -8.98 -18.67
N GLN A 88 -15.17 -8.46 -19.10
CA GLN A 88 -15.49 -7.05 -18.89
C GLN A 88 -15.48 -6.66 -17.39
N GLU A 89 -15.98 -7.55 -16.54
CA GLU A 89 -15.97 -7.35 -15.07
C GLU A 89 -14.53 -7.30 -14.52
N GLN A 90 -13.66 -8.21 -14.97
CA GLN A 90 -12.25 -8.22 -14.57
C GLN A 90 -11.51 -6.98 -15.06
N GLN A 91 -11.83 -6.50 -16.26
CA GLN A 91 -11.27 -5.25 -16.80
C GLN A 91 -11.75 -4.04 -16.00
N ALA A 92 -13.03 -3.96 -15.67
CA ALA A 92 -13.61 -2.90 -14.85
C ALA A 92 -12.98 -2.87 -13.45
N PHE A 93 -12.83 -4.04 -12.81
CA PHE A 93 -12.16 -4.19 -11.53
C PHE A 93 -10.70 -3.71 -11.59
N ASN A 94 -9.94 -4.16 -12.58
CA ASN A 94 -8.55 -3.74 -12.77
C ASN A 94 -8.44 -2.22 -13.01
N THR A 95 -9.40 -1.64 -13.72
CA THR A 95 -9.46 -0.19 -13.98
C THR A 95 -9.71 0.58 -12.69
N HIS A 96 -10.64 0.09 -11.85
CA HIS A 96 -10.91 0.69 -10.54
C HIS A 96 -9.66 0.64 -9.66
N LEU A 97 -9.04 -0.51 -9.54
CA LEU A 97 -7.83 -0.71 -8.74
C LEU A 97 -6.65 0.16 -9.23
N SER A 98 -6.53 0.35 -10.55
CA SER A 98 -5.53 1.26 -11.13
C SER A 98 -5.73 2.71 -10.69
N LYS A 99 -6.97 3.19 -10.60
CA LYS A 99 -7.27 4.55 -10.11
C LYS A 99 -6.87 4.73 -8.64
N VAL A 100 -7.08 3.73 -7.82
CA VAL A 100 -6.63 3.75 -6.42
C VAL A 100 -5.10 3.80 -6.34
N ARG A 101 -4.41 3.01 -7.16
CA ARG A 101 -2.95 2.95 -7.22
C ARG A 101 -2.28 4.27 -7.63
N VAL A 102 -2.93 5.11 -8.42
CA VAL A 102 -2.42 6.44 -8.79
C VAL A 102 -2.05 7.26 -7.55
N ARG A 103 -2.74 7.09 -6.43
CA ARG A 103 -2.43 7.77 -5.17
C ARG A 103 -1.05 7.36 -4.63
N ILE A 104 -0.72 6.07 -4.70
CA ILE A 104 0.60 5.55 -4.31
C ILE A 104 1.69 6.11 -5.23
N GLU A 105 1.43 6.14 -6.54
CA GLU A 105 2.36 6.68 -7.52
C GLU A 105 2.62 8.17 -7.30
N HIS A 106 1.61 8.94 -6.90
CA HIS A 106 1.78 10.34 -6.50
C HIS A 106 2.69 10.47 -5.27
N CYS A 107 2.45 9.69 -4.21
CA CYS A 107 3.30 9.71 -3.02
C CYS A 107 4.77 9.37 -3.35
N ILE A 108 4.98 8.35 -4.19
CA ILE A 108 6.32 7.99 -4.66
C ILE A 108 6.93 9.13 -5.51
N GLY A 109 6.14 9.74 -6.39
CA GLY A 109 6.55 10.88 -7.20
C GLY A 109 6.99 12.06 -6.34
N TRP A 110 6.20 12.44 -5.35
CA TRP A 110 6.53 13.52 -4.41
C TRP A 110 7.78 13.23 -3.59
N SER A 111 7.96 11.96 -3.17
CA SER A 111 9.20 11.56 -2.48
C SER A 111 10.43 11.70 -3.39
N LYS A 112 10.29 11.42 -4.70
CA LYS A 112 11.36 11.57 -5.69
C LYS A 112 11.70 13.02 -6.04
N ASN A 113 10.90 14.02 -5.66
CA ASN A 113 11.27 15.42 -5.77
C ASN A 113 12.49 15.77 -4.89
N TRP A 114 12.80 14.94 -3.92
CA TRP A 114 13.99 15.06 -3.07
C TRP A 114 15.19 14.39 -3.77
N ALA A 115 16.19 15.16 -4.14
CA ALA A 115 17.37 14.68 -4.88
C ALA A 115 18.05 13.49 -4.20
N ILE A 116 18.03 13.42 -2.87
CA ILE A 116 18.61 12.31 -2.09
C ILE A 116 17.92 10.97 -2.35
N ILE A 117 16.64 10.99 -2.73
CA ILE A 117 15.86 9.80 -3.09
C ILE A 117 15.93 9.53 -4.59
N ALA A 118 15.92 10.60 -5.40
CA ALA A 118 15.87 10.49 -6.86
C ALA A 118 17.21 10.09 -7.49
N THR A 119 18.32 10.38 -6.83
CA THR A 119 19.66 10.15 -7.36
C THR A 119 20.34 8.95 -6.71
N ARG A 120 21.48 8.50 -7.28
CA ARG A 120 22.27 7.42 -6.68
C ARG A 120 22.71 7.80 -5.28
N PHE A 121 22.30 7.00 -4.31
CA PHE A 121 22.70 7.19 -2.92
C PHE A 121 24.21 6.93 -2.73
N ARG A 122 24.90 7.89 -2.13
CA ARG A 122 26.37 7.88 -1.95
C ARG A 122 26.83 7.75 -0.50
N CYS A 123 25.87 7.75 0.44
CA CYS A 123 26.17 7.61 1.86
C CYS A 123 26.10 6.14 2.31
N ALA A 124 26.37 5.89 3.58
CA ALA A 124 26.28 4.55 4.15
C ALA A 124 24.85 4.00 4.07
N HIS A 125 24.67 2.80 3.51
CA HIS A 125 23.34 2.20 3.29
C HIS A 125 22.51 2.09 4.57
N LYS A 126 23.14 1.90 5.73
CA LYS A 126 22.47 1.80 7.03
C LYS A 126 21.59 3.02 7.41
N ILE A 127 21.91 4.19 6.86
CA ILE A 127 21.13 5.42 7.14
C ILE A 127 20.04 5.68 6.09
N TYR A 128 19.99 4.91 5.00
CA TYR A 128 19.07 5.17 3.89
C TYR A 128 17.60 5.08 4.33
N THR A 129 17.25 4.07 5.12
CA THR A 129 15.88 3.92 5.64
C THR A 129 15.47 5.11 6.51
N ALA A 130 16.35 5.61 7.37
CA ALA A 130 16.07 6.78 8.19
C ALA A 130 15.82 8.05 7.33
N ILE A 131 16.62 8.25 6.30
CA ILE A 131 16.45 9.34 5.33
C ILE A 131 15.10 9.19 4.61
N LEU A 132 14.77 7.99 4.14
CA LEU A 132 13.50 7.71 3.48
C LEU A 132 12.32 8.01 4.41
N CYS A 133 12.38 7.58 5.67
CA CYS A 133 11.37 7.90 6.69
C CYS A 133 11.20 9.42 6.86
N THR A 134 12.31 10.16 6.94
CA THR A 134 12.28 11.63 7.07
C THR A 134 11.61 12.28 5.86
N VAL A 135 11.99 11.88 4.65
CA VAL A 135 11.37 12.41 3.41
C VAL A 135 9.87 12.09 3.37
N CYS A 136 9.47 10.86 3.71
CA CYS A 136 8.06 10.49 3.77
C CYS A 136 7.28 11.31 4.80
N GLY A 137 7.87 11.60 5.96
CA GLY A 137 7.28 12.49 6.96
C GLY A 137 7.09 13.92 6.45
N LEU A 138 8.06 14.45 5.71
CA LEU A 138 7.97 15.78 5.09
C LEU A 138 6.91 15.82 3.99
N VAL A 139 6.80 14.77 3.18
CA VAL A 139 5.73 14.62 2.17
C VAL A 139 4.36 14.61 2.85
N ASN A 140 4.18 13.85 3.92
CA ASN A 140 2.93 13.83 4.69
C ASN A 140 2.57 15.21 5.25
N ALA A 141 3.53 15.90 5.86
CA ALA A 141 3.32 17.23 6.39
C ALA A 141 2.89 18.24 5.30
N GLN A 142 3.48 18.14 4.11
CA GLN A 142 3.10 18.97 2.96
C GLN A 142 1.68 18.63 2.47
N THR A 143 1.35 17.34 2.36
CA THR A 143 0.02 16.87 1.96
C THR A 143 -1.05 17.39 2.91
N GLN A 144 -0.83 17.28 4.22
CA GLN A 144 -1.74 17.78 5.24
C GLN A 144 -1.97 19.29 5.14
N ARG A 145 -0.90 20.06 4.91
CA ARG A 145 -1.03 21.52 4.70
C ARG A 145 -1.87 21.87 3.47
N TRP A 146 -1.72 21.14 2.36
CA TRP A 146 -2.53 21.35 1.16
C TRP A 146 -3.99 21.01 1.38
N GLN A 147 -4.29 19.92 2.08
CA GLN A 147 -5.66 19.53 2.42
C GLN A 147 -6.33 20.57 3.31
N THR A 148 -5.64 21.06 4.35
CA THR A 148 -6.15 22.10 5.24
C THR A 148 -6.41 23.42 4.48
N ALA A 149 -5.49 23.83 3.61
CA ALA A 149 -5.67 25.01 2.77
C ALA A 149 -6.86 24.86 1.83
N LYS A 150 -7.01 23.72 1.18
CA LYS A 150 -8.15 23.44 0.27
C LYS A 150 -9.48 23.53 0.99
N THR A 151 -9.59 22.98 2.20
CA THR A 151 -10.80 23.05 3.02
C THR A 151 -11.14 24.49 3.39
N ALA A 152 -10.14 25.31 3.73
CA ALA A 152 -10.32 26.71 4.07
C ALA A 152 -10.77 27.62 2.88
N TYR A 153 -10.45 27.22 1.64
CA TYR A 153 -10.90 27.94 0.44
C TYR A 153 -12.28 27.53 -0.07
N CYS A 154 -12.78 26.38 0.36
CA CYS A 154 -14.09 25.84 -0.04
C CYS A 154 -15.20 26.09 0.99
N ALA A 155 -14.86 26.71 2.13
CA ALA A 155 -15.80 27.14 3.18
C ALA A 155 -16.10 28.63 3.07
#